data_8b64b1e432b41e344030afeb23ecfe8c
#
_entry.id   8b64b1e432b41e344030afeb23ecfe8c
#
_cell.length_a   1.000
_cell.length_b   1.000
_cell.length_c   1.000
_cell.angle_alpha   90.00
_cell.angle_beta   90.00
_cell.angle_gamma   90.00
#
_symmetry.space_group_name_H-M   'P 1'
#
loop_
_entity.id
_entity.type
_entity.pdbx_description
1 polymer ?
#
loop_
_entity_poly.entity_id
_entity_poly.type
_entity_poly.pdbx_seq_one_letter_code
_entity_poly.pdbx_strand_id
1 'polypeptide(L)'
;MEFETEVKYLTKKERRSIPKQHIPEMAPEIRRKCFDEVTLGYSLHEAQLEAARCIQCKDPQCIVGCPVGINIPEFLEKIVEGDLDGSIDTVWDRTALPAVCGRVCPQEIQCEAVCVVGKKEGVEPVAIGNLEMFIADWARDSGVKNIVEIPAKTGKKVAVVGSGPAGITVAGDLAKKGHEVIMYEALHKAGGVLLYGIPEFRLAKDIVDYELKALEDLGVRIECNHVIGRTIDIDELLQEMGFDAVFVGVGAGLPNFLHIPGEDLSGVFSANEYLTRANLMKSFDFPRYDTPIIPGRNVVILGAGNVAMDSARTAIRLGARSVTVVYRRTKEEAPSREIELHHAEQEGVKFRFLTSPIEFIGDANGRLAGINCQIMELGEPDEGGRCRPVAIEGKHDYINCDLAIISIGTSANPLLTNTTEGLKLNQWGNIEADAKTGKTTKAGVWAGGDITLGQATVILAMGMGRDAANSIDAYLKEEENL
;
A
#
# COMPACT_ATOMS: atom_id res chain seq x y z
N MET A 1 18.32 -4.38 -33.09
CA MET A 1 17.33 -4.00 -34.13
C MET A 1 16.66 -5.19 -34.85
N GLU A 2 17.18 -6.41 -34.80
CA GLU A 2 16.59 -7.59 -35.46
C GLU A 2 15.56 -8.36 -34.61
N PHE A 3 15.51 -8.17 -33.30
CA PHE A 3 14.58 -8.87 -32.40
C PHE A 3 13.21 -8.17 -32.24
N GLU A 4 13.11 -6.88 -32.50
CA GLU A 4 11.85 -6.10 -32.33
C GLU A 4 10.73 -6.53 -33.28
N THR A 5 11.07 -7.13 -34.43
CA THR A 5 10.10 -7.56 -35.44
C THR A 5 9.58 -8.98 -35.22
N GLU A 6 10.32 -9.83 -34.49
CA GLU A 6 9.97 -11.24 -34.28
C GLU A 6 8.94 -11.48 -33.17
N VAL A 7 8.94 -10.69 -32.12
CA VAL A 7 8.08 -10.90 -30.92
C VAL A 7 6.60 -10.65 -31.20
N LYS A 8 6.30 -9.74 -32.11
CA LYS A 8 4.94 -9.31 -32.49
C LYS A 8 4.08 -10.43 -33.13
N TYR A 9 4.69 -11.38 -33.80
CA TYR A 9 3.98 -12.41 -34.59
C TYR A 9 4.00 -13.81 -33.97
N LEU A 10 4.37 -13.94 -32.70
CA LEU A 10 4.47 -15.23 -32.02
C LEU A 10 3.10 -15.88 -31.80
N THR A 11 3.02 -17.15 -32.08
CA THR A 11 1.86 -17.99 -31.73
C THR A 11 1.75 -18.15 -30.22
N LYS A 12 0.56 -18.52 -29.72
CA LYS A 12 0.35 -18.80 -28.26
C LYS A 12 1.30 -19.87 -27.71
N LYS A 13 1.76 -20.80 -28.56
CA LYS A 13 2.73 -21.84 -28.15
C LYS A 13 4.12 -21.25 -27.98
N GLU A 14 4.55 -20.41 -28.89
CA GLU A 14 5.84 -19.70 -28.84
C GLU A 14 5.87 -18.72 -27.66
N ARG A 15 4.83 -17.92 -27.46
CA ARG A 15 4.69 -17.03 -26.31
C ARG A 15 4.85 -17.77 -24.97
N ARG A 16 4.31 -18.98 -24.83
CA ARG A 16 4.48 -19.82 -23.63
C ARG A 16 5.88 -20.40 -23.47
N SER A 17 6.71 -20.40 -24.47
CA SER A 17 8.09 -20.89 -24.40
C SER A 17 9.09 -19.81 -24.02
N ILE A 18 8.67 -18.54 -23.99
CA ILE A 18 9.53 -17.44 -23.53
C ILE A 18 9.76 -17.61 -22.03
N PRO A 19 11.02 -17.63 -21.57
CA PRO A 19 11.32 -17.68 -20.14
C PRO A 19 10.89 -16.36 -19.46
N LYS A 20 10.51 -16.45 -18.17
CA LYS A 20 10.21 -15.25 -17.39
C LYS A 20 11.42 -14.33 -17.34
N GLN A 21 11.20 -13.06 -17.57
CA GLN A 21 12.22 -12.04 -17.38
C GLN A 21 12.24 -11.64 -15.91
N HIS A 22 13.36 -11.83 -15.24
CA HIS A 22 13.55 -11.39 -13.87
C HIS A 22 13.89 -9.91 -13.86
N ILE A 23 13.15 -9.14 -13.05
CA ILE A 23 13.42 -7.72 -12.95
C ILE A 23 14.78 -7.48 -12.30
N PRO A 24 15.63 -6.60 -12.86
CA PRO A 24 16.91 -6.27 -12.25
C PRO A 24 16.73 -5.61 -10.87
N GLU A 25 17.59 -6.02 -9.93
CA GLU A 25 17.58 -5.51 -8.56
C GLU A 25 18.98 -5.08 -8.13
N MET A 26 19.03 -4.11 -7.23
CA MET A 26 20.28 -3.71 -6.58
C MET A 26 20.81 -4.85 -5.69
N ALA A 27 22.12 -5.12 -5.77
CA ALA A 27 22.77 -6.16 -4.97
C ALA A 27 22.54 -5.97 -3.45
N PRO A 28 22.28 -7.03 -2.68
CA PRO A 28 21.97 -6.94 -1.24
C PRO A 28 23.00 -6.16 -0.41
N GLU A 29 24.30 -6.32 -0.73
CA GLU A 29 25.41 -5.65 -0.04
C GLU A 29 25.42 -4.13 -0.24
N ILE A 30 24.83 -3.67 -1.36
CA ILE A 30 24.70 -2.25 -1.70
C ILE A 30 23.39 -1.73 -1.11
N ARG A 31 22.24 -2.36 -1.46
CA ARG A 31 20.91 -1.86 -1.13
C ARG A 31 20.62 -1.77 0.36
N ARG A 32 21.27 -2.63 1.18
CA ARG A 32 21.16 -2.56 2.64
C ARG A 32 21.81 -1.33 3.29
N LYS A 33 22.52 -0.50 2.52
CA LYS A 33 23.26 0.69 3.01
C LYS A 33 22.72 2.01 2.48
N CYS A 34 21.73 1.98 1.60
CA CYS A 34 21.09 3.16 1.02
C CYS A 34 19.57 3.04 1.07
N PHE A 35 18.92 4.17 0.82
CA PHE A 35 17.46 4.25 0.75
C PHE A 35 16.94 4.31 -0.69
N ASP A 36 17.82 4.14 -1.68
CA ASP A 36 17.44 4.08 -3.09
C ASP A 36 16.56 2.87 -3.37
N GLU A 37 15.73 2.97 -4.41
CA GLU A 37 14.80 1.92 -4.80
C GLU A 37 15.54 0.62 -5.14
N VAL A 38 15.04 -0.50 -4.62
CA VAL A 38 15.70 -1.82 -4.78
C VAL A 38 15.54 -2.35 -6.20
N THR A 39 14.37 -2.17 -6.78
CA THR A 39 14.02 -2.66 -8.12
C THR A 39 14.45 -1.63 -9.16
N LEU A 40 15.24 -2.05 -10.15
CA LEU A 40 15.84 -1.16 -11.15
C LEU A 40 14.98 -0.99 -12.42
N GLY A 41 13.85 -1.73 -12.52
CA GLY A 41 12.99 -1.70 -13.70
C GLY A 41 13.50 -2.57 -14.85
N TYR A 42 12.63 -2.79 -15.85
CA TYR A 42 12.98 -3.46 -17.09
C TYR A 42 13.55 -2.47 -18.12
N SER A 43 14.48 -2.92 -18.95
CA SER A 43 14.72 -2.31 -20.24
C SER A 43 13.53 -2.54 -21.18
N LEU A 44 13.40 -1.75 -22.25
CA LEU A 44 12.34 -1.93 -23.24
C LEU A 44 12.32 -3.37 -23.81
N HIS A 45 13.49 -3.93 -24.09
CA HIS A 45 13.62 -5.28 -24.61
C HIS A 45 13.13 -6.35 -23.64
N GLU A 46 13.50 -6.26 -22.35
CA GLU A 46 13.03 -7.18 -21.31
C GLU A 46 11.51 -7.03 -21.10
N ALA A 47 10.99 -5.80 -21.11
CA ALA A 47 9.56 -5.56 -20.99
C ALA A 47 8.77 -6.16 -22.17
N GLN A 48 9.25 -6.02 -23.41
CA GLN A 48 8.63 -6.61 -24.58
C GLN A 48 8.66 -8.15 -24.53
N LEU A 49 9.76 -8.75 -24.11
CA LEU A 49 9.87 -10.20 -23.95
C LEU A 49 8.92 -10.73 -22.87
N GLU A 50 8.85 -10.05 -21.71
CA GLU A 50 7.94 -10.46 -20.63
C GLU A 50 6.47 -10.24 -21.02
N ALA A 51 6.14 -9.12 -21.65
CA ALA A 51 4.79 -8.83 -22.16
C ALA A 51 4.34 -9.86 -23.22
N ALA A 52 5.26 -10.31 -24.09
CA ALA A 52 4.99 -11.32 -25.10
C ALA A 52 4.65 -12.71 -24.53
N ARG A 53 4.94 -12.98 -23.27
CA ARG A 53 4.48 -14.20 -22.58
C ARG A 53 2.96 -14.22 -22.39
N CYS A 54 2.29 -13.07 -22.48
CA CYS A 54 0.84 -12.99 -22.45
C CYS A 54 0.22 -13.67 -23.67
N ILE A 55 -0.61 -14.69 -23.45
CA ILE A 55 -1.23 -15.49 -24.51
C ILE A 55 -2.52 -14.89 -25.04
N GLN A 56 -2.86 -13.67 -24.69
CA GLN A 56 -4.07 -12.97 -25.11
C GLN A 56 -5.32 -13.84 -24.94
N CYS A 57 -5.71 -14.09 -23.68
CA CYS A 57 -6.81 -14.98 -23.34
C CYS A 57 -8.14 -14.40 -23.85
N LYS A 58 -9.04 -15.27 -24.32
CA LYS A 58 -10.40 -14.87 -24.73
C LYS A 58 -11.23 -14.39 -23.53
N ASP A 59 -11.00 -15.01 -22.35
CA ASP A 59 -11.59 -14.66 -21.06
C ASP A 59 -10.46 -14.39 -20.06
N PRO A 60 -9.97 -13.16 -19.99
CA PRO A 60 -8.77 -12.82 -19.23
C PRO A 60 -9.07 -12.68 -17.73
N GLN A 61 -8.84 -13.75 -16.97
CA GLN A 61 -9.07 -13.78 -15.52
C GLN A 61 -8.21 -12.74 -14.76
N CYS A 62 -7.08 -12.32 -15.31
CA CYS A 62 -6.23 -11.29 -14.71
C CYS A 62 -6.93 -9.92 -14.57
N ILE A 63 -7.88 -9.59 -15.47
CA ILE A 63 -8.72 -8.38 -15.33
C ILE A 63 -9.61 -8.51 -14.08
N VAL A 64 -10.24 -9.65 -13.89
CA VAL A 64 -11.11 -9.93 -12.72
C VAL A 64 -10.29 -9.97 -11.42
N GLY A 65 -9.04 -10.46 -11.50
CA GLY A 65 -8.09 -10.47 -10.39
C GLY A 65 -7.52 -9.09 -10.04
N CYS A 66 -7.73 -8.07 -10.87
CA CYS A 66 -7.33 -6.70 -10.59
C CYS A 66 -8.51 -5.93 -9.95
N PRO A 67 -8.38 -5.44 -8.69
CA PRO A 67 -9.47 -4.73 -8.00
C PRO A 67 -10.01 -3.48 -8.71
N VAL A 68 -9.22 -2.87 -9.59
CA VAL A 68 -9.65 -1.71 -10.41
C VAL A 68 -9.97 -2.10 -11.86
N GLY A 69 -9.76 -3.36 -12.24
CA GLY A 69 -10.15 -3.90 -13.54
C GLY A 69 -9.33 -3.37 -14.73
N ILE A 70 -8.00 -3.23 -14.59
CA ILE A 70 -7.12 -2.84 -15.71
C ILE A 70 -7.25 -3.86 -16.85
N ASN A 71 -7.35 -3.39 -18.09
CA ASN A 71 -7.32 -4.26 -19.28
C ASN A 71 -5.89 -4.77 -19.55
N ILE A 72 -5.47 -5.73 -18.70
CA ILE A 72 -4.11 -6.25 -18.68
C ILE A 72 -3.66 -6.80 -20.04
N PRO A 73 -4.43 -7.65 -20.75
CA PRO A 73 -4.00 -8.15 -22.06
C PRO A 73 -3.75 -7.03 -23.07
N GLU A 74 -4.54 -5.96 -23.05
CA GLU A 74 -4.42 -4.86 -23.98
C GLU A 74 -3.14 -4.04 -23.75
N PHE A 75 -2.88 -3.60 -22.49
CA PHE A 75 -1.67 -2.83 -22.25
C PHE A 75 -0.40 -3.64 -22.51
N LEU A 76 -0.42 -4.97 -22.24
CA LEU A 76 0.71 -5.84 -22.54
C LEU A 76 0.95 -6.00 -24.05
N GLU A 77 -0.12 -6.14 -24.84
CA GLU A 77 0.03 -6.26 -26.28
C GLU A 77 0.58 -4.97 -26.90
N LYS A 78 0.15 -3.82 -26.39
CA LYS A 78 0.67 -2.50 -26.81
C LYS A 78 2.16 -2.35 -26.50
N ILE A 79 2.66 -2.89 -25.36
CA ILE A 79 4.10 -2.95 -25.09
C ILE A 79 4.82 -3.80 -26.13
N VAL A 80 4.28 -4.98 -26.47
CA VAL A 80 4.84 -5.85 -27.52
C VAL A 80 4.89 -5.14 -28.88
N GLU A 81 3.87 -4.35 -29.19
CA GLU A 81 3.76 -3.59 -30.42
C GLU A 81 4.66 -2.35 -30.48
N GLY A 82 5.20 -1.92 -29.33
CA GLY A 82 5.95 -0.67 -29.20
C GLY A 82 5.07 0.58 -29.10
N ASP A 83 3.74 0.43 -28.98
CA ASP A 83 2.78 1.49 -28.72
C ASP A 83 2.73 1.80 -27.22
N LEU A 84 3.77 2.47 -26.71
CA LEU A 84 3.89 2.75 -25.29
C LEU A 84 2.90 3.84 -24.84
N ASP A 85 2.61 4.82 -25.67
CA ASP A 85 1.56 5.82 -25.36
C ASP A 85 0.20 5.14 -25.17
N GLY A 86 -0.23 4.33 -26.13
CA GLY A 86 -1.48 3.59 -26.00
C GLY A 86 -1.48 2.58 -24.84
N SER A 87 -0.32 2.03 -24.48
CA SER A 87 -0.19 1.13 -23.34
C SER A 87 -0.48 1.84 -22.02
N ILE A 88 0.17 2.99 -21.76
CA ILE A 88 -0.06 3.75 -20.53
C ILE A 88 -1.48 4.33 -20.47
N ASP A 89 -2.06 4.76 -21.60
CA ASP A 89 -3.45 5.22 -21.64
C ASP A 89 -4.43 4.13 -21.19
N THR A 90 -4.20 2.87 -21.59
CA THR A 90 -5.00 1.72 -21.14
C THR A 90 -4.91 1.52 -19.62
N VAL A 91 -3.77 1.80 -19.01
CA VAL A 91 -3.59 1.70 -17.56
C VAL A 91 -4.24 2.90 -16.86
N TRP A 92 -4.06 4.13 -17.36
CA TRP A 92 -4.64 5.36 -16.79
C TRP A 92 -6.17 5.41 -16.84
N ASP A 93 -6.81 4.68 -17.77
CA ASP A 93 -8.27 4.53 -17.78
C ASP A 93 -8.79 3.91 -16.46
N ARG A 94 -7.98 3.09 -15.82
CA ARG A 94 -8.35 2.28 -14.66
C ARG A 94 -7.61 2.59 -13.38
N THR A 95 -6.55 3.34 -13.38
CA THR A 95 -5.81 3.69 -12.16
C THR A 95 -5.26 5.10 -12.22
N ALA A 96 -5.35 5.80 -11.07
CA ALA A 96 -4.72 7.09 -10.89
C ALA A 96 -3.27 6.97 -10.33
N LEU A 97 -2.85 5.74 -9.96
CA LEU A 97 -1.59 5.47 -9.27
C LEU A 97 -0.82 4.30 -9.91
N PRO A 98 -0.58 4.30 -11.25
CA PRO A 98 0.04 3.14 -11.90
C PRO A 98 1.46 2.85 -11.41
N ALA A 99 2.29 3.88 -11.22
CA ALA A 99 3.66 3.70 -10.77
C ALA A 99 3.74 3.17 -9.32
N VAL A 100 2.77 3.53 -8.47
CA VAL A 100 2.61 2.96 -7.13
C VAL A 100 2.14 1.51 -7.22
N CYS A 101 1.11 1.22 -8.01
CA CYS A 101 0.54 -0.12 -8.13
C CYS A 101 1.56 -1.15 -8.62
N GLY A 102 2.34 -0.81 -9.65
CA GLY A 102 3.40 -1.68 -10.17
C GLY A 102 4.42 -2.10 -9.11
N ARG A 103 4.67 -1.24 -8.10
CA ARG A 103 5.65 -1.48 -7.03
C ARG A 103 5.09 -2.20 -5.80
N VAL A 104 3.86 -1.86 -5.39
CA VAL A 104 3.37 -2.25 -4.05
C VAL A 104 2.18 -3.20 -4.05
N CYS A 105 1.49 -3.40 -5.16
CA CYS A 105 0.42 -4.39 -5.25
C CYS A 105 0.95 -5.80 -4.94
N PRO A 106 0.21 -6.61 -4.19
CA PRO A 106 0.53 -8.03 -4.02
C PRO A 106 0.01 -8.84 -5.22
N GLN A 107 0.64 -8.65 -6.38
CA GLN A 107 0.21 -9.23 -7.66
C GLN A 107 0.14 -10.76 -7.59
N GLU A 108 1.03 -11.38 -6.81
CA GLU A 108 1.14 -12.82 -6.57
C GLU A 108 -0.12 -13.45 -5.96
N ILE A 109 -1.00 -12.65 -5.35
CA ILE A 109 -2.32 -13.09 -4.82
C ILE A 109 -3.49 -12.44 -5.55
N GLN A 110 -3.25 -11.66 -6.59
CA GLN A 110 -4.25 -10.92 -7.38
C GLN A 110 -4.18 -11.31 -8.87
N CYS A 111 -3.79 -10.38 -9.75
CA CYS A 111 -3.77 -10.59 -11.20
C CYS A 111 -2.83 -11.70 -11.65
N GLU A 112 -1.66 -11.87 -11.04
CA GLU A 112 -0.70 -12.92 -11.36
C GLU A 112 -1.15 -14.29 -10.86
N ALA A 113 -1.81 -14.37 -9.67
CA ALA A 113 -2.33 -15.61 -9.12
C ALA A 113 -3.33 -16.33 -10.07
N VAL A 114 -4.09 -15.54 -10.82
CA VAL A 114 -5.12 -16.06 -11.74
C VAL A 114 -4.65 -16.11 -13.20
N CYS A 115 -3.39 -15.75 -13.46
CA CYS A 115 -2.81 -15.77 -14.80
C CYS A 115 -2.76 -17.21 -15.36
N VAL A 116 -3.38 -17.41 -16.52
CA VAL A 116 -3.47 -18.74 -17.16
C VAL A 116 -2.09 -19.31 -17.53
N VAL A 117 -1.10 -18.44 -17.79
CA VAL A 117 0.27 -18.88 -18.10
C VAL A 117 0.88 -19.60 -16.91
N GLY A 118 0.69 -19.10 -15.69
CA GLY A 118 1.21 -19.69 -14.45
C GLY A 118 0.46 -20.94 -13.97
N LYS A 119 -0.66 -21.33 -14.61
CA LYS A 119 -1.37 -22.57 -14.24
C LYS A 119 -0.71 -23.85 -14.73
N LYS A 120 0.27 -23.74 -15.62
CA LYS A 120 1.04 -24.89 -16.11
C LYS A 120 2.18 -25.15 -15.13
N GLU A 121 2.33 -26.40 -14.69
CA GLU A 121 3.41 -26.82 -13.79
C GLU A 121 4.79 -26.41 -14.30
N GLY A 122 5.59 -25.81 -13.45
CA GLY A 122 6.93 -25.32 -13.77
C GLY A 122 6.98 -24.04 -14.63
N VAL A 123 5.84 -23.39 -14.87
CA VAL A 123 5.78 -22.11 -15.60
C VAL A 123 5.26 -21.01 -14.67
N GLU A 124 6.02 -19.95 -14.50
CA GLU A 124 5.62 -18.80 -13.73
C GLU A 124 4.63 -17.90 -14.49
N PRO A 125 3.73 -17.18 -13.79
CA PRO A 125 2.84 -16.20 -14.41
C PRO A 125 3.63 -15.07 -15.10
N VAL A 126 2.95 -14.33 -15.96
CA VAL A 126 3.47 -13.07 -16.52
C VAL A 126 3.67 -12.07 -15.37
N ALA A 127 4.81 -11.39 -15.34
CA ALA A 127 5.14 -10.39 -14.32
C ALA A 127 4.38 -9.08 -14.57
N ILE A 128 3.07 -9.11 -14.34
CA ILE A 128 2.14 -8.02 -14.69
C ILE A 128 2.50 -6.75 -13.92
N GLY A 129 2.80 -6.86 -12.62
CA GLY A 129 3.16 -5.70 -11.81
C GLY A 129 4.44 -5.03 -12.28
N ASN A 130 5.46 -5.81 -12.64
CA ASN A 130 6.72 -5.25 -13.17
C ASN A 130 6.53 -4.55 -14.52
N LEU A 131 5.59 -5.02 -15.34
CA LEU A 131 5.24 -4.38 -16.61
C LEU A 131 4.40 -3.12 -16.42
N GLU A 132 3.53 -3.10 -15.40
CA GLU A 132 2.82 -1.88 -14.97
C GLU A 132 3.81 -0.83 -14.44
N MET A 133 4.79 -1.24 -13.63
CA MET A 133 5.88 -0.37 -13.20
C MET A 133 6.66 0.19 -14.39
N PHE A 134 7.06 -0.67 -15.33
CA PHE A 134 7.82 -0.27 -16.52
C PHE A 134 7.10 0.80 -17.33
N ILE A 135 5.81 0.58 -17.68
CA ILE A 135 5.09 1.52 -18.53
C ILE A 135 4.79 2.85 -17.81
N ALA A 136 4.56 2.82 -16.50
CA ALA A 136 4.37 4.02 -15.69
C ALA A 136 5.66 4.85 -15.58
N ASP A 137 6.81 4.20 -15.37
CA ASP A 137 8.11 4.86 -15.32
C ASP A 137 8.51 5.42 -16.68
N TRP A 138 8.27 4.68 -17.75
CA TRP A 138 8.50 5.17 -19.11
C TRP A 138 7.69 6.44 -19.39
N ALA A 139 6.41 6.48 -19.01
CA ALA A 139 5.55 7.64 -19.22
C ALA A 139 6.05 8.87 -18.44
N ARG A 140 6.43 8.67 -17.16
CA ARG A 140 7.00 9.73 -16.32
C ARG A 140 8.29 10.28 -16.92
N ASP A 141 9.22 9.41 -17.29
CA ASP A 141 10.56 9.77 -17.75
C ASP A 141 10.53 10.40 -19.16
N SER A 142 9.56 9.99 -19.99
CA SER A 142 9.29 10.58 -21.31
C SER A 142 8.48 11.87 -21.25
N GLY A 143 7.94 12.22 -20.07
CA GLY A 143 7.10 13.42 -19.89
C GLY A 143 5.70 13.30 -20.52
N VAL A 144 5.26 12.06 -20.81
CA VAL A 144 3.90 11.79 -21.30
C VAL A 144 2.89 12.07 -20.19
N LYS A 145 1.83 12.80 -20.52
CA LYS A 145 0.80 13.18 -19.55
C LYS A 145 -0.52 12.51 -19.87
N ASN A 146 -1.23 12.12 -18.83
CA ASN A 146 -2.63 11.70 -18.96
C ASN A 146 -3.52 12.90 -19.32
N ILE A 147 -3.78 13.08 -20.59
CA ILE A 147 -4.64 14.16 -21.09
C ILE A 147 -6.08 13.66 -21.10
N VAL A 148 -6.87 14.13 -20.15
CA VAL A 148 -8.30 13.83 -20.06
C VAL A 148 -9.11 15.05 -20.45
N GLU A 149 -10.05 14.85 -21.35
CA GLU A 149 -11.03 15.88 -21.70
C GLU A 149 -12.05 15.99 -20.53
N ILE A 150 -11.95 17.06 -19.72
CA ILE A 150 -12.84 17.28 -18.58
C ILE A 150 -14.13 17.91 -19.10
N PRO A 151 -15.30 17.34 -18.81
CA PRO A 151 -16.60 17.91 -19.20
C PRO A 151 -16.83 19.26 -18.52
N ALA A 152 -17.89 19.96 -18.93
CA ALA A 152 -18.30 21.21 -18.29
C ALA A 152 -18.50 21.01 -16.77
N LYS A 153 -18.16 22.04 -15.99
CA LYS A 153 -18.32 22.01 -14.55
C LYS A 153 -19.77 21.73 -14.15
N THR A 154 -19.97 20.77 -13.29
CA THR A 154 -21.31 20.40 -12.77
C THR A 154 -21.85 21.38 -11.74
N GLY A 155 -21.01 22.23 -11.17
CA GLY A 155 -21.38 23.10 -10.04
C GLY A 155 -21.46 22.39 -8.70
N LYS A 156 -21.27 21.06 -8.67
CA LYS A 156 -21.29 20.24 -7.45
C LYS A 156 -19.90 20.18 -6.81
N LYS A 157 -19.87 20.22 -5.48
CA LYS A 157 -18.66 20.31 -4.67
C LYS A 157 -18.53 19.12 -3.71
N VAL A 158 -17.41 18.41 -3.78
CA VAL A 158 -17.17 17.21 -2.97
C VAL A 158 -15.93 17.39 -2.11
N ALA A 159 -16.07 17.07 -0.81
CA ALA A 159 -14.95 16.97 0.12
C ALA A 159 -14.42 15.54 0.17
N VAL A 160 -13.12 15.37 0.04
CA VAL A 160 -12.42 14.09 0.22
C VAL A 160 -11.57 14.20 1.48
N VAL A 161 -11.88 13.41 2.50
CA VAL A 161 -11.18 13.42 3.80
C VAL A 161 -10.17 12.28 3.85
N GLY A 162 -8.89 12.64 3.77
CA GLY A 162 -7.75 11.72 3.68
C GLY A 162 -7.22 11.58 2.25
N SER A 163 -5.90 11.74 2.12
CA SER A 163 -5.16 11.70 0.85
C SER A 163 -4.46 10.36 0.59
N GLY A 164 -4.94 9.28 1.21
CA GLY A 164 -4.48 7.92 0.91
C GLY A 164 -5.03 7.42 -0.43
N PRO A 165 -4.70 6.18 -0.84
CA PRO A 165 -5.07 5.62 -2.14
C PRO A 165 -6.56 5.69 -2.47
N ALA A 166 -7.46 5.47 -1.50
CA ALA A 166 -8.90 5.59 -1.69
C ALA A 166 -9.30 7.03 -2.01
N GLY A 167 -8.82 8.00 -1.21
CA GLY A 167 -9.11 9.43 -1.41
C GLY A 167 -8.57 9.95 -2.74
N ILE A 168 -7.33 9.59 -3.09
CA ILE A 168 -6.71 9.93 -4.38
C ILE A 168 -7.59 9.46 -5.55
N THR A 169 -8.08 8.22 -5.48
CA THR A 169 -8.93 7.64 -6.54
C THR A 169 -10.27 8.38 -6.63
N VAL A 170 -10.93 8.62 -5.49
CA VAL A 170 -12.20 9.37 -5.46
C VAL A 170 -12.02 10.76 -6.04
N ALA A 171 -10.97 11.47 -5.61
CA ALA A 171 -10.71 12.83 -6.06
C ALA A 171 -10.46 12.91 -7.57
N GLY A 172 -9.62 12.01 -8.10
CA GLY A 172 -9.32 11.94 -9.52
C GLY A 172 -10.54 11.57 -10.37
N ASP A 173 -11.29 10.54 -9.96
CA ASP A 173 -12.46 10.07 -10.71
C ASP A 173 -13.60 11.11 -10.71
N LEU A 174 -13.82 11.86 -9.63
CA LEU A 174 -14.82 12.92 -9.57
C LEU A 174 -14.39 14.20 -10.33
N ALA A 175 -13.11 14.57 -10.25
CA ALA A 175 -12.57 15.69 -11.01
C ALA A 175 -12.71 15.45 -12.53
N LYS A 176 -12.41 14.24 -13.00
CA LYS A 176 -12.62 13.82 -14.39
C LYS A 176 -14.09 13.92 -14.85
N LYS A 177 -15.04 13.93 -13.93
CA LYS A 177 -16.49 14.09 -14.19
C LYS A 177 -16.98 15.54 -14.10
N GLY A 178 -16.08 16.50 -13.85
CA GLY A 178 -16.36 17.92 -13.80
C GLY A 178 -16.83 18.46 -12.44
N HIS A 179 -16.74 17.65 -11.37
CA HIS A 179 -17.04 18.11 -10.01
C HIS A 179 -15.88 18.94 -9.43
N GLU A 180 -16.19 19.92 -8.58
CA GLU A 180 -15.19 20.61 -7.75
C GLU A 180 -14.80 19.70 -6.58
N VAL A 181 -13.50 19.35 -6.48
CA VAL A 181 -13.02 18.45 -5.45
C VAL A 181 -11.97 19.14 -4.58
N ILE A 182 -12.19 19.09 -3.25
CA ILE A 182 -11.24 19.53 -2.26
C ILE A 182 -10.87 18.34 -1.37
N MET A 183 -9.58 18.02 -1.34
CA MET A 183 -9.02 16.96 -0.52
C MET A 183 -8.39 17.54 0.75
N TYR A 184 -8.82 17.07 1.91
CA TYR A 184 -8.27 17.44 3.21
C TYR A 184 -7.35 16.36 3.75
N GLU A 185 -6.14 16.73 4.14
CA GLU A 185 -5.14 15.84 4.72
C GLU A 185 -4.71 16.33 6.10
N ALA A 186 -4.67 15.43 7.07
CA ALA A 186 -4.28 15.76 8.44
C ALA A 186 -2.79 16.07 8.58
N LEU A 187 -1.96 15.41 7.80
CA LEU A 187 -0.50 15.60 7.82
C LEU A 187 -0.07 16.80 6.96
N HIS A 188 1.20 17.17 7.06
CA HIS A 188 1.77 18.29 6.31
C HIS A 188 2.08 17.96 4.84
N LYS A 189 1.91 16.68 4.44
CA LYS A 189 2.05 16.20 3.06
C LYS A 189 0.95 15.20 2.74
N ALA A 190 0.41 15.31 1.53
CA ALA A 190 -0.58 14.37 1.00
C ALA A 190 0.07 13.06 0.54
N GLY A 191 -0.69 11.97 0.53
CA GLY A 191 -0.28 10.63 0.08
C GLY A 191 -0.55 9.53 1.10
N GLY A 192 -0.90 9.88 2.35
CA GLY A 192 -1.22 8.90 3.39
C GLY A 192 -0.10 7.87 3.58
N VAL A 193 -0.49 6.58 3.67
CA VAL A 193 0.44 5.46 3.90
C VAL A 193 1.54 5.34 2.82
N LEU A 194 1.31 5.84 1.61
CA LEU A 194 2.31 5.85 0.54
C LEU A 194 3.54 6.70 0.93
N LEU A 195 3.31 7.76 1.72
CA LEU A 195 4.38 8.64 2.21
C LEU A 195 4.91 8.24 3.57
N TYR A 196 4.04 8.06 4.56
CA TYR A 196 4.50 7.83 5.94
C TYR A 196 4.84 6.37 6.23
N GLY A 197 4.18 5.41 5.56
CA GLY A 197 4.27 3.99 5.88
C GLY A 197 5.26 3.21 5.03
N ILE A 198 5.18 3.34 3.70
CA ILE A 198 6.02 2.58 2.77
C ILE A 198 7.42 3.22 2.67
N PRO A 199 8.52 2.48 2.86
CA PRO A 199 9.87 3.04 2.79
C PRO A 199 10.28 3.50 1.39
N GLU A 200 11.22 4.46 1.35
CA GLU A 200 11.80 5.03 0.14
C GLU A 200 12.35 3.96 -0.81
N PHE A 201 13.01 2.94 -0.27
CA PHE A 201 13.60 1.83 -1.05
C PHE A 201 12.59 0.86 -1.67
N ARG A 202 11.29 0.99 -1.36
CA ARG A 202 10.18 0.25 -2.00
C ARG A 202 9.31 1.14 -2.87
N LEU A 203 9.16 2.40 -2.48
CA LEU A 203 8.36 3.40 -3.16
C LEU A 203 9.00 4.77 -2.94
N ALA A 204 9.76 5.23 -3.90
CA ALA A 204 10.39 6.54 -3.87
C ALA A 204 9.32 7.65 -3.78
N LYS A 205 9.56 8.67 -2.97
CA LYS A 205 8.52 9.68 -2.66
C LYS A 205 8.29 10.66 -3.79
N ASP A 206 9.24 10.84 -4.67
CA ASP A 206 9.09 11.60 -5.90
C ASP A 206 8.06 10.98 -6.86
N ILE A 207 7.92 9.65 -6.86
CA ILE A 207 6.87 8.94 -7.60
C ILE A 207 5.48 9.32 -7.06
N VAL A 208 5.32 9.34 -5.73
CA VAL A 208 4.05 9.72 -5.11
C VAL A 208 3.76 11.20 -5.37
N ASP A 209 4.77 12.06 -5.26
CA ASP A 209 4.65 13.50 -5.55
C ASP A 209 4.26 13.73 -7.03
N TYR A 210 4.80 12.94 -7.98
CA TYR A 210 4.43 12.99 -9.39
C TYR A 210 2.95 12.63 -9.63
N GLU A 211 2.47 11.54 -9.04
CA GLU A 211 1.08 11.10 -9.20
C GLU A 211 0.08 12.04 -8.49
N LEU A 212 0.45 12.62 -7.35
CA LEU A 212 -0.35 13.68 -6.71
C LEU A 212 -0.41 14.96 -7.55
N LYS A 213 0.69 15.31 -8.21
CA LYS A 213 0.71 16.45 -9.13
C LYS A 213 -0.27 16.28 -10.28
N ALA A 214 -0.44 15.06 -10.79
CA ALA A 214 -1.44 14.78 -11.82
C ALA A 214 -2.88 15.06 -11.33
N LEU A 215 -3.19 14.87 -10.04
CA LEU A 215 -4.49 15.26 -9.47
C LEU A 215 -4.67 16.78 -9.42
N GLU A 216 -3.63 17.52 -9.02
CA GLU A 216 -3.67 18.98 -9.03
C GLU A 216 -3.87 19.52 -10.46
N ASP A 217 -3.22 18.90 -11.44
CA ASP A 217 -3.37 19.24 -12.87
C ASP A 217 -4.80 18.98 -13.38
N LEU A 218 -5.56 18.04 -12.79
CA LEU A 218 -7.00 17.83 -12.98
C LEU A 218 -7.89 18.87 -12.26
N GLY A 219 -7.30 19.76 -11.45
CA GLY A 219 -8.01 20.79 -10.72
C GLY A 219 -8.43 20.40 -9.30
N VAL A 220 -7.97 19.27 -8.77
CA VAL A 220 -8.18 18.90 -7.37
C VAL A 220 -7.36 19.84 -6.48
N ARG A 221 -8.01 20.44 -5.48
CA ARG A 221 -7.33 21.25 -4.46
C ARG A 221 -7.00 20.38 -3.25
N ILE A 222 -5.72 20.36 -2.86
CA ILE A 222 -5.23 19.57 -1.72
C ILE A 222 -4.89 20.52 -0.57
N GLU A 223 -5.55 20.35 0.57
CA GLU A 223 -5.43 21.15 1.78
C GLU A 223 -4.83 20.28 2.90
N CYS A 224 -3.52 20.44 3.13
CA CYS A 224 -2.83 19.75 4.22
C CYS A 224 -3.01 20.45 5.58
N ASN A 225 -2.64 19.75 6.67
CA ASN A 225 -2.76 20.23 8.07
C ASN A 225 -4.22 20.49 8.51
N HIS A 226 -5.18 19.78 7.92
CA HIS A 226 -6.59 19.84 8.28
C HIS A 226 -7.03 18.52 8.90
N VAL A 227 -7.20 18.50 10.20
CA VAL A 227 -7.64 17.33 10.96
C VAL A 227 -9.17 17.34 11.06
N ILE A 228 -9.83 16.72 10.07
CA ILE A 228 -11.31 16.63 10.06
C ILE A 228 -11.79 15.81 11.27
N GLY A 229 -12.81 16.34 11.97
CA GLY A 229 -13.23 15.88 13.29
C GLY A 229 -12.54 16.63 14.44
N ARG A 230 -11.69 17.65 14.15
CA ARG A 230 -11.06 18.52 15.15
C ARG A 230 -11.03 20.00 14.73
N THR A 231 -10.52 20.28 13.53
CA THR A 231 -10.45 21.66 12.99
C THR A 231 -11.73 22.04 12.24
N ILE A 232 -12.32 21.08 11.58
CA ILE A 232 -13.58 21.15 10.82
C ILE A 232 -14.26 19.80 11.03
N ASP A 233 -15.56 19.76 11.25
CA ASP A 233 -16.28 18.49 11.31
C ASP A 233 -17.06 18.17 10.01
N ILE A 234 -17.63 16.96 9.93
CA ILE A 234 -18.35 16.50 8.72
C ILE A 234 -19.64 17.32 8.51
N ASP A 235 -20.32 17.70 9.59
CA ASP A 235 -21.56 18.48 9.49
C ASP A 235 -21.27 19.91 9.04
N GLU A 236 -20.17 20.51 9.51
CA GLU A 236 -19.68 21.82 9.06
C GLU A 236 -19.36 21.81 7.55
N LEU A 237 -18.69 20.75 7.04
CA LEU A 237 -18.43 20.59 5.61
C LEU A 237 -19.73 20.60 4.80
N LEU A 238 -20.74 19.83 5.22
CA LEU A 238 -22.01 19.69 4.51
C LEU A 238 -22.91 20.91 4.63
N GLN A 239 -23.04 21.48 5.85
CA GLN A 239 -24.08 22.48 6.15
C GLN A 239 -23.58 23.92 6.01
N GLU A 240 -22.30 24.19 6.33
CA GLU A 240 -21.76 25.55 6.38
C GLU A 240 -20.81 25.83 5.21
N MET A 241 -19.97 24.86 4.80
CA MET A 241 -18.99 25.04 3.74
C MET A 241 -19.52 24.70 2.34
N GLY A 242 -20.78 24.24 2.27
CA GLY A 242 -21.50 24.02 1.01
C GLY A 242 -20.97 22.86 0.17
N PHE A 243 -20.49 21.78 0.80
CA PHE A 243 -20.19 20.54 0.10
C PHE A 243 -21.47 19.72 -0.10
N ASP A 244 -21.69 19.25 -1.32
CA ASP A 244 -22.84 18.39 -1.66
C ASP A 244 -22.63 16.94 -1.22
N ALA A 245 -21.37 16.50 -1.09
CA ALA A 245 -21.01 15.16 -0.63
C ALA A 245 -19.65 15.14 0.07
N VAL A 246 -19.46 14.17 0.96
CA VAL A 246 -18.20 13.92 1.66
C VAL A 246 -17.79 12.46 1.52
N PHE A 247 -16.53 12.21 1.11
CA PHE A 247 -15.91 10.90 1.17
C PHE A 247 -14.91 10.81 2.32
N VAL A 248 -15.00 9.76 3.14
CA VAL A 248 -14.10 9.51 4.28
C VAL A 248 -13.14 8.35 3.94
N GLY A 249 -11.87 8.69 3.74
CA GLY A 249 -10.78 7.77 3.42
C GLY A 249 -9.57 7.94 4.35
N VAL A 250 -9.81 8.14 5.66
CA VAL A 250 -8.75 8.45 6.65
C VAL A 250 -7.88 7.26 7.05
N GLY A 251 -8.13 6.07 6.49
CA GLY A 251 -7.34 4.89 6.75
C GLY A 251 -7.51 4.32 8.17
N ALA A 252 -6.57 3.45 8.58
CA ALA A 252 -6.48 2.85 9.90
C ALA A 252 -5.06 3.09 10.45
N GLY A 253 -4.84 4.25 11.03
CA GLY A 253 -3.52 4.70 11.46
C GLY A 253 -3.23 4.53 12.95
N LEU A 254 -4.17 4.01 13.77
CA LEU A 254 -3.96 3.78 15.19
C LEU A 254 -3.21 2.45 15.41
N PRO A 255 -1.96 2.46 15.92
CA PRO A 255 -1.20 1.23 16.11
C PRO A 255 -1.82 0.36 17.20
N ASN A 256 -1.81 -0.95 16.99
CA ASN A 256 -2.15 -1.93 18.01
C ASN A 256 -0.94 -2.21 18.91
N PHE A 257 -1.21 -2.39 20.20
CA PHE A 257 -0.23 -2.74 21.23
C PHE A 257 -0.49 -4.13 21.80
N LEU A 258 0.52 -4.72 22.44
CA LEU A 258 0.45 -6.06 22.99
C LEU A 258 -0.21 -6.10 24.37
N HIS A 259 -0.22 -4.96 25.07
CA HIS A 259 -0.69 -4.82 26.45
C HIS A 259 0.05 -5.75 27.43
N ILE A 260 1.37 -5.86 27.27
CA ILE A 260 2.27 -6.63 28.12
C ILE A 260 3.16 -5.70 28.97
N PRO A 261 3.71 -6.17 30.10
CA PRO A 261 4.57 -5.34 30.94
C PRO A 261 5.77 -4.76 30.19
N GLY A 262 6.11 -3.51 30.50
CA GLY A 262 7.26 -2.79 29.96
C GLY A 262 7.08 -2.24 28.54
N GLU A 263 5.88 -2.25 27.98
CA GLU A 263 5.60 -1.73 26.64
C GLU A 263 5.78 -0.20 26.53
N ASP A 264 5.84 0.48 27.66
CA ASP A 264 6.08 1.92 27.81
C ASP A 264 7.56 2.30 28.00
N LEU A 265 8.49 1.33 28.00
CA LEU A 265 9.91 1.58 28.12
C LEU A 265 10.46 2.40 26.95
N SER A 266 11.44 3.27 27.26
CA SER A 266 12.19 3.98 26.23
C SER A 266 12.95 2.99 25.32
N GLY A 267 12.70 3.04 24.02
CA GLY A 267 13.22 2.08 23.03
C GLY A 267 12.15 1.11 22.51
N VAL A 268 10.91 1.19 23.00
CA VAL A 268 9.76 0.49 22.41
C VAL A 268 8.97 1.47 21.56
N PHE A 269 8.76 1.14 20.30
CA PHE A 269 8.05 1.98 19.32
C PHE A 269 6.97 1.17 18.62
N SER A 270 5.90 1.85 18.18
CA SER A 270 5.05 1.30 17.14
C SER A 270 5.73 1.41 15.77
N ALA A 271 5.41 0.51 14.86
CA ALA A 271 5.89 0.60 13.48
C ALA A 271 5.44 1.90 12.79
N ASN A 272 4.22 2.37 13.08
CA ASN A 272 3.72 3.63 12.54
C ASN A 272 4.61 4.81 12.94
N GLU A 273 4.97 4.93 14.21
CA GLU A 273 5.88 5.98 14.68
C GLU A 273 7.25 5.87 14.04
N TYR A 274 7.83 4.68 14.06
CA TYR A 274 9.17 4.44 13.53
C TYR A 274 9.27 4.74 12.03
N LEU A 275 8.32 4.23 11.25
CA LEU A 275 8.29 4.43 9.80
C LEU A 275 7.91 5.87 9.42
N THR A 276 7.01 6.52 10.16
CA THR A 276 6.69 7.94 9.93
C THR A 276 7.92 8.81 10.12
N ARG A 277 8.72 8.57 11.17
CA ARG A 277 9.99 9.28 11.38
C ARG A 277 10.99 9.02 10.25
N ALA A 278 11.12 7.76 9.82
CA ALA A 278 12.04 7.39 8.74
C ALA A 278 11.60 7.97 7.39
N ASN A 279 10.35 7.77 7.00
CA ASN A 279 9.86 8.05 5.65
C ASN A 279 9.39 9.51 5.49
N LEU A 280 8.35 9.93 6.23
CA LEU A 280 7.75 11.26 6.10
C LEU A 280 8.69 12.34 6.61
N MET A 281 9.34 12.11 7.76
CA MET A 281 10.25 13.06 8.40
C MET A 281 11.71 12.90 7.95
N LYS A 282 11.99 11.93 7.05
CA LYS A 282 13.31 11.65 6.45
C LYS A 282 14.45 11.58 7.48
N SER A 283 14.21 10.93 8.61
CA SER A 283 15.20 10.85 9.69
C SER A 283 16.50 10.12 9.31
N PHE A 284 16.51 9.37 8.21
CA PHE A 284 17.71 8.78 7.64
C PHE A 284 18.68 9.81 7.05
N ASP A 285 18.23 11.02 6.78
CA ASP A 285 19.02 12.13 6.23
C ASP A 285 19.22 13.25 7.28
N PHE A 286 19.20 12.89 8.59
CA PHE A 286 19.56 13.80 9.68
C PHE A 286 21.07 14.13 9.61
N PRO A 287 21.53 15.40 9.83
CA PRO A 287 20.77 16.57 10.29
C PRO A 287 20.23 17.48 9.16
N ARG A 288 20.23 17.05 7.91
CA ARG A 288 19.62 17.83 6.82
C ARG A 288 18.12 18.01 7.03
N TYR A 289 17.47 16.99 7.61
CA TYR A 289 16.12 17.04 8.13
C TYR A 289 16.16 17.02 9.65
N ASP A 290 15.25 17.75 10.30
CA ASP A 290 15.32 18.07 11.74
C ASP A 290 14.96 16.91 12.68
N THR A 291 14.39 15.82 12.18
CA THR A 291 13.90 14.71 13.00
C THR A 291 14.98 13.65 13.18
N PRO A 292 15.55 13.48 14.39
CA PRO A 292 16.46 12.36 14.66
C PRO A 292 15.69 11.06 14.88
N ILE A 293 16.36 9.93 14.64
CA ILE A 293 15.87 8.60 14.99
C ILE A 293 16.93 7.85 15.80
N ILE A 294 16.49 7.02 16.75
CA ILE A 294 17.38 6.12 17.45
C ILE A 294 17.53 4.87 16.57
N PRO A 295 18.73 4.58 16.03
CA PRO A 295 18.90 3.45 15.11
C PRO A 295 18.79 2.09 15.79
N GLY A 296 19.04 2.01 17.12
CA GLY A 296 19.20 0.75 17.84
C GLY A 296 20.48 0.01 17.42
N ARG A 297 20.99 -0.85 18.30
CA ARG A 297 22.09 -1.78 17.97
C ARG A 297 21.54 -3.18 17.70
N ASN A 298 20.71 -3.66 18.60
CA ASN A 298 20.04 -4.95 18.51
C ASN A 298 18.53 -4.68 18.45
N VAL A 299 17.97 -4.75 17.27
CA VAL A 299 16.57 -4.38 17.02
C VAL A 299 15.71 -5.64 16.93
N VAL A 300 14.58 -5.63 17.61
CA VAL A 300 13.56 -6.67 17.50
C VAL A 300 12.31 -6.09 16.86
N ILE A 301 11.79 -6.77 15.83
CA ILE A 301 10.54 -6.45 15.16
C ILE A 301 9.51 -7.48 15.56
N LEU A 302 8.37 -7.05 16.09
CA LEU A 302 7.29 -7.92 16.54
C LEU A 302 6.17 -7.97 15.51
N GLY A 303 6.08 -9.09 14.81
CA GLY A 303 5.14 -9.30 13.70
C GLY A 303 5.86 -9.71 12.41
N ALA A 304 5.12 -10.22 11.40
CA ALA A 304 5.68 -10.70 10.13
C ALA A 304 4.86 -10.27 8.91
N GLY A 305 4.13 -9.14 8.98
CA GLY A 305 3.47 -8.52 7.83
C GLY A 305 4.42 -7.61 7.03
N ASN A 306 3.93 -7.02 5.94
CA ASN A 306 4.71 -6.10 5.12
C ASN A 306 5.30 -4.94 5.93
N VAL A 307 4.54 -4.38 6.88
CA VAL A 307 5.02 -3.31 7.78
C VAL A 307 6.18 -3.77 8.67
N ALA A 308 6.19 -5.05 9.08
CA ALA A 308 7.30 -5.63 9.83
C ALA A 308 8.56 -5.76 8.95
N MET A 309 8.42 -6.19 7.70
CA MET A 309 9.53 -6.24 6.75
C MET A 309 10.07 -4.84 6.45
N ASP A 310 9.20 -3.87 6.26
CA ASP A 310 9.55 -2.46 6.08
C ASP A 310 10.34 -1.91 7.27
N SER A 311 9.88 -2.17 8.49
CA SER A 311 10.56 -1.75 9.72
C SER A 311 11.92 -2.42 9.88
N ALA A 312 12.01 -3.73 9.60
CA ALA A 312 13.25 -4.51 9.71
C ALA A 312 14.31 -4.01 8.72
N ARG A 313 13.92 -3.84 7.46
CA ARG A 313 14.80 -3.38 6.38
C ARG A 313 15.23 -1.92 6.59
N THR A 314 14.33 -1.08 7.14
CA THR A 314 14.66 0.30 7.54
C THR A 314 15.69 0.31 8.67
N ALA A 315 15.54 -0.55 9.70
CA ALA A 315 16.48 -0.64 10.80
C ALA A 315 17.90 -1.06 10.35
N ILE A 316 18.00 -2.01 9.39
CA ILE A 316 19.28 -2.38 8.78
C ILE A 316 19.94 -1.16 8.12
N ARG A 317 19.19 -0.38 7.33
CA ARG A 317 19.70 0.80 6.61
C ARG A 317 20.11 1.93 7.54
N LEU A 318 19.46 2.07 8.67
CA LEU A 318 19.80 3.03 9.72
C LEU A 318 21.03 2.60 10.54
N GLY A 319 21.62 1.42 10.28
CA GLY A 319 22.86 0.97 10.86
C GLY A 319 22.72 0.06 12.06
N ALA A 320 21.57 -0.59 12.25
CA ALA A 320 21.43 -1.63 13.28
C ALA A 320 22.44 -2.75 13.08
N ARG A 321 23.08 -3.18 14.18
CA ARG A 321 24.06 -4.27 14.17
C ARG A 321 23.42 -5.63 13.92
N SER A 322 22.24 -5.82 14.50
CA SER A 322 21.42 -7.02 14.28
C SER A 322 19.95 -6.63 14.29
N VAL A 323 19.18 -7.25 13.39
CA VAL A 323 17.72 -7.12 13.35
C VAL A 323 17.12 -8.51 13.39
N THR A 324 16.17 -8.72 14.30
CA THR A 324 15.47 -10.00 14.47
C THR A 324 13.97 -9.80 14.42
N VAL A 325 13.31 -10.44 13.47
CA VAL A 325 11.85 -10.50 13.38
C VAL A 325 11.37 -11.65 14.28
N VAL A 326 10.44 -11.35 15.16
CA VAL A 326 9.80 -12.32 16.08
C VAL A 326 8.36 -12.51 15.66
N TYR A 327 7.97 -13.74 15.39
CA TYR A 327 6.64 -14.07 14.92
C TYR A 327 6.07 -15.32 15.61
N ARG A 328 4.82 -15.21 16.05
CA ARG A 328 4.16 -16.27 16.84
C ARG A 328 3.73 -17.51 16.05
N ARG A 329 3.84 -17.50 14.71
CA ARG A 329 3.57 -18.63 13.81
C ARG A 329 4.80 -18.99 13.00
N THR A 330 4.64 -19.80 11.96
CA THR A 330 5.74 -20.22 11.06
C THR A 330 5.93 -19.24 9.89
N LYS A 331 6.93 -19.52 9.05
CA LYS A 331 7.26 -18.73 7.86
C LYS A 331 6.10 -18.76 6.83
N GLU A 332 5.50 -19.94 6.68
CA GLU A 332 4.43 -20.21 5.72
C GLU A 332 3.15 -19.40 6.03
N GLU A 333 2.98 -19.02 7.28
CA GLU A 333 1.84 -18.24 7.74
C GLU A 333 2.15 -16.75 7.89
N ALA A 334 3.35 -16.31 7.49
CA ALA A 334 3.72 -14.91 7.48
C ALA A 334 2.87 -14.15 6.43
N PRO A 335 2.17 -13.07 6.82
CA PRO A 335 1.27 -12.37 5.89
C PRO A 335 1.99 -11.35 5.00
N SER A 336 3.32 -11.25 5.07
CA SER A 336 4.11 -10.42 4.16
C SER A 336 4.16 -11.03 2.76
N ARG A 337 4.37 -10.20 1.74
CA ARG A 337 4.73 -10.65 0.40
C ARG A 337 6.02 -11.48 0.46
N GLU A 338 6.05 -12.58 -0.30
CA GLU A 338 7.20 -13.48 -0.33
C GLU A 338 8.48 -12.74 -0.74
N ILE A 339 8.38 -11.85 -1.75
CA ILE A 339 9.52 -11.05 -2.20
C ILE A 339 10.07 -10.13 -1.10
N GLU A 340 9.22 -9.55 -0.25
CA GLU A 340 9.66 -8.66 0.84
C GLU A 340 10.37 -9.44 1.95
N LEU A 341 9.87 -10.65 2.24
CA LEU A 341 10.52 -11.56 3.19
C LEU A 341 11.88 -12.02 2.65
N HIS A 342 11.95 -12.37 1.38
CA HIS A 342 13.19 -12.74 0.70
C HIS A 342 14.22 -11.61 0.72
N HIS A 343 13.81 -10.38 0.40
CA HIS A 343 14.68 -9.22 0.49
C HIS A 343 15.21 -8.98 1.91
N ALA A 344 14.35 -9.14 2.92
CA ALA A 344 14.75 -9.01 4.32
C ALA A 344 15.81 -10.07 4.70
N GLU A 345 15.63 -11.34 4.30
CA GLU A 345 16.61 -12.43 4.50
C GLU A 345 17.95 -12.10 3.83
N GLN A 346 17.94 -11.67 2.57
CA GLN A 346 19.15 -11.30 1.82
C GLN A 346 19.89 -10.09 2.45
N GLU A 347 19.15 -9.15 3.04
CA GLU A 347 19.72 -7.99 3.72
C GLU A 347 20.26 -8.31 5.12
N GLY A 348 20.08 -9.55 5.60
CA GLY A 348 20.66 -10.07 6.86
C GLY A 348 19.73 -9.99 8.06
N VAL A 349 18.42 -9.81 7.85
CA VAL A 349 17.40 -9.92 8.89
C VAL A 349 17.31 -11.36 9.36
N LYS A 350 17.28 -11.57 10.67
CA LYS A 350 17.09 -12.88 11.31
C LYS A 350 15.62 -13.08 11.65
N PHE A 351 15.17 -14.34 11.66
CA PHE A 351 13.80 -14.70 11.98
C PHE A 351 13.74 -15.66 13.18
N ARG A 352 12.86 -15.38 14.11
CA ARG A 352 12.46 -16.20 15.24
C ARG A 352 10.97 -16.51 15.11
N PHE A 353 10.67 -17.60 14.43
CA PHE A 353 9.30 -18.11 14.30
C PHE A 353 8.86 -18.85 15.57
N LEU A 354 7.57 -19.11 15.73
CA LEU A 354 6.97 -19.79 16.86
C LEU A 354 7.41 -19.16 18.21
N THR A 355 7.47 -17.82 18.22
CA THR A 355 7.94 -17.05 19.37
C THR A 355 7.02 -15.84 19.57
N SER A 356 6.54 -15.63 20.79
CA SER A 356 5.63 -14.53 21.17
C SER A 356 6.20 -13.75 22.35
N PRO A 357 6.29 -12.41 22.31
CA PRO A 357 6.72 -11.62 23.46
C PRO A 357 5.69 -11.69 24.59
N ILE A 358 6.17 -11.69 25.83
CA ILE A 358 5.33 -11.69 27.05
C ILE A 358 5.69 -10.56 28.01
N GLU A 359 6.88 -9.96 27.88
CA GLU A 359 7.33 -8.88 28.75
C GLU A 359 8.54 -8.17 28.13
N PHE A 360 8.58 -6.84 28.20
CA PHE A 360 9.76 -6.04 27.90
C PHE A 360 10.55 -5.77 29.18
N ILE A 361 11.87 -5.99 29.15
CA ILE A 361 12.74 -5.82 30.28
C ILE A 361 13.52 -4.51 30.16
N GLY A 362 13.38 -3.66 31.19
CA GLY A 362 14.09 -2.38 31.27
C GLY A 362 15.41 -2.48 32.04
N ASP A 363 16.34 -1.58 31.72
CA ASP A 363 17.50 -1.30 32.55
C ASP A 363 17.16 -0.35 33.73
N ALA A 364 18.15 -0.05 34.57
CA ALA A 364 17.99 0.83 35.74
C ALA A 364 17.58 2.30 35.34
N ASN A 365 17.68 2.66 34.06
CA ASN A 365 17.34 4.00 33.56
C ASN A 365 15.98 3.98 32.82
N GLY A 366 15.21 2.91 32.85
CA GLY A 366 13.94 2.76 32.14
C GLY A 366 14.09 2.62 30.62
N ARG A 367 15.24 2.13 30.14
CA ARG A 367 15.48 1.85 28.72
C ARG A 367 15.36 0.36 28.46
N LEU A 368 14.86 0.01 27.29
CA LEU A 368 14.75 -1.38 26.87
C LEU A 368 16.13 -2.07 26.88
N ALA A 369 16.21 -3.24 27.48
CA ALA A 369 17.39 -4.10 27.55
C ALA A 369 17.16 -5.49 26.95
N GLY A 370 15.89 -5.91 26.81
CA GLY A 370 15.55 -7.19 26.21
C GLY A 370 14.06 -7.51 26.30
N ILE A 371 13.70 -8.68 25.77
CA ILE A 371 12.31 -9.15 25.71
C ILE A 371 12.28 -10.60 26.19
N ASN A 372 11.42 -10.90 27.16
CA ASN A 372 11.04 -12.27 27.51
C ASN A 372 9.98 -12.76 26.53
N CYS A 373 10.18 -13.96 26.01
CA CYS A 373 9.32 -14.56 25.00
C CYS A 373 8.83 -15.94 25.45
N GLN A 374 7.62 -16.28 25.06
CA GLN A 374 7.02 -17.60 25.12
C GLN A 374 7.28 -18.34 23.81
N ILE A 375 7.76 -19.59 23.90
CA ILE A 375 7.86 -20.47 22.73
C ILE A 375 6.47 -21.06 22.42
N MET A 376 6.13 -21.06 21.16
CA MET A 376 4.82 -21.47 20.66
C MET A 376 4.93 -22.74 19.82
N GLU A 377 3.80 -23.38 19.60
CA GLU A 377 3.59 -24.40 18.57
C GLU A 377 2.31 -24.07 17.80
N LEU A 378 2.12 -24.70 16.63
CA LEU A 378 0.88 -24.57 15.89
C LEU A 378 -0.14 -25.58 16.39
N GLY A 379 -1.32 -25.08 16.78
CA GLY A 379 -2.50 -25.88 17.06
C GLY A 379 -3.34 -26.12 15.81
N GLU A 380 -4.59 -26.56 16.02
CA GLU A 380 -5.53 -26.78 14.93
C GLU A 380 -5.84 -25.50 14.16
N PRO A 381 -6.10 -25.62 12.82
CA PRO A 381 -6.49 -24.48 12.01
C PRO A 381 -7.87 -23.93 12.41
N ASP A 382 -8.03 -22.63 12.33
CA ASP A 382 -9.33 -21.95 12.49
C ASP A 382 -10.23 -22.14 11.27
N GLU A 383 -11.47 -21.59 11.30
CA GLU A 383 -12.43 -21.65 10.19
C GLU A 383 -11.88 -21.09 8.86
N GLY A 384 -10.90 -20.22 8.92
CA GLY A 384 -10.17 -19.67 7.77
C GLY A 384 -8.97 -20.51 7.32
N GLY A 385 -8.74 -21.68 7.94
CA GLY A 385 -7.61 -22.58 7.65
C GLY A 385 -6.27 -22.11 8.26
N ARG A 386 -6.26 -21.10 9.13
CA ARG A 386 -5.06 -20.54 9.71
C ARG A 386 -4.77 -21.16 11.09
N CYS A 387 -3.62 -21.79 11.27
CA CYS A 387 -3.27 -22.46 12.53
C CYS A 387 -3.13 -21.48 13.71
N ARG A 388 -3.76 -21.82 14.83
CA ARG A 388 -3.71 -21.01 16.05
C ARG A 388 -2.36 -21.24 16.77
N PRO A 389 -1.61 -20.18 17.13
CA PRO A 389 -0.41 -20.37 17.95
C PRO A 389 -0.81 -20.73 19.38
N VAL A 390 -0.18 -21.80 19.92
CA VAL A 390 -0.41 -22.33 21.26
C VAL A 390 0.90 -22.25 22.05
N ALA A 391 0.85 -21.78 23.30
CA ALA A 391 2.02 -21.69 24.16
C ALA A 391 2.49 -23.10 24.61
N ILE A 392 3.79 -23.37 24.50
CA ILE A 392 4.39 -24.56 25.10
C ILE A 392 4.71 -24.21 26.55
N GLU A 393 4.02 -24.81 27.51
CA GLU A 393 4.12 -24.50 28.91
C GLU A 393 5.56 -24.63 29.41
N GLY A 394 6.03 -23.65 30.17
CA GLY A 394 7.38 -23.62 30.76
C GLY A 394 8.54 -23.39 29.76
N LYS A 395 8.29 -23.24 28.48
CA LYS A 395 9.32 -22.91 27.48
C LYS A 395 9.37 -21.43 27.19
N HIS A 396 10.39 -20.78 27.74
CA HIS A 396 10.65 -19.37 27.56
C HIS A 396 12.00 -19.14 26.88
N ASP A 397 12.13 -17.98 26.23
CA ASP A 397 13.38 -17.49 25.63
C ASP A 397 13.58 -16.01 25.99
N TYR A 398 14.82 -15.54 25.97
CA TYR A 398 15.17 -14.16 26.20
C TYR A 398 15.93 -13.62 24.98
N ILE A 399 15.50 -12.46 24.48
CA ILE A 399 16.15 -11.80 23.36
C ILE A 399 16.71 -10.47 23.84
N ASN A 400 18.04 -10.33 23.81
CA ASN A 400 18.71 -9.06 24.13
C ASN A 400 18.45 -8.06 23.00
N CYS A 401 17.89 -6.90 23.34
CA CYS A 401 17.64 -5.80 22.37
C CYS A 401 17.59 -4.46 23.10
N ASP A 402 17.94 -3.41 22.39
CA ASP A 402 17.88 -2.02 22.85
C ASP A 402 16.84 -1.18 22.06
N LEU A 403 16.20 -1.80 21.08
CA LEU A 403 15.08 -1.25 20.32
C LEU A 403 14.08 -2.35 19.98
N ALA A 404 12.79 -2.11 20.20
CA ALA A 404 11.71 -2.98 19.78
C ALA A 404 10.68 -2.20 18.97
N ILE A 405 10.22 -2.78 17.84
CA ILE A 405 9.23 -2.17 16.95
C ILE A 405 8.02 -3.09 16.86
N ILE A 406 6.88 -2.61 17.34
CA ILE A 406 5.61 -3.35 17.36
C ILE A 406 4.92 -3.19 16.02
N SER A 407 4.81 -4.27 15.26
CA SER A 407 4.27 -4.33 13.88
C SER A 407 3.14 -5.36 13.78
N ILE A 408 2.16 -5.30 14.70
CA ILE A 408 1.05 -6.27 14.83
C ILE A 408 -0.27 -5.77 14.21
N GLY A 409 -0.19 -4.79 13.33
CA GLY A 409 -1.33 -4.18 12.66
C GLY A 409 -1.81 -2.88 13.31
N THR A 410 -2.83 -2.32 12.71
CA THR A 410 -3.43 -1.03 13.07
C THR A 410 -4.94 -1.15 13.14
N SER A 411 -5.59 -0.17 13.78
CA SER A 411 -7.03 -0.03 13.92
C SER A 411 -7.50 1.33 13.41
N ALA A 412 -8.80 1.48 13.20
CA ALA A 412 -9.40 2.75 12.85
C ALA A 412 -9.13 3.80 13.96
N ASN A 413 -8.72 5.01 13.55
CA ASN A 413 -8.55 6.10 14.49
C ASN A 413 -9.93 6.68 14.84
N PRO A 414 -10.35 6.67 16.12
CA PRO A 414 -11.68 7.11 16.51
C PRO A 414 -11.89 8.63 16.47
N LEU A 415 -10.87 9.39 16.10
CA LEU A 415 -10.88 10.85 16.17
C LEU A 415 -12.02 11.47 15.35
N LEU A 416 -12.21 11.04 14.11
CA LEU A 416 -13.32 11.52 13.25
C LEU A 416 -14.65 10.89 13.65
N THR A 417 -14.67 9.60 13.93
CA THR A 417 -15.91 8.88 14.20
C THR A 417 -16.55 9.28 15.54
N ASN A 418 -15.75 9.69 16.53
CA ASN A 418 -16.24 10.19 17.82
C ASN A 418 -16.90 11.58 17.73
N THR A 419 -16.64 12.34 16.67
CA THR A 419 -17.16 13.70 16.47
C THR A 419 -18.23 13.77 15.38
N THR A 420 -18.54 12.65 14.72
CA THR A 420 -19.50 12.60 13.62
C THR A 420 -20.70 11.75 14.00
N GLU A 421 -21.79 12.41 14.39
CA GLU A 421 -23.05 11.72 14.69
C GLU A 421 -23.67 11.09 13.43
N GLY A 422 -24.36 9.96 13.62
CA GLY A 422 -25.06 9.26 12.53
C GLY A 422 -24.20 8.28 11.71
N LEU A 423 -22.89 8.22 11.96
CA LEU A 423 -22.03 7.15 11.41
C LEU A 423 -22.13 5.90 12.28
N LYS A 424 -22.58 4.80 11.68
CA LYS A 424 -22.59 3.49 12.34
C LYS A 424 -21.22 2.83 12.22
N LEU A 425 -20.75 2.25 13.33
CA LEU A 425 -19.47 1.56 13.40
C LEU A 425 -19.70 0.07 13.67
N ASN A 426 -18.82 -0.77 13.13
CA ASN A 426 -18.78 -2.18 13.47
C ASN A 426 -18.10 -2.41 14.85
N GLN A 427 -18.07 -3.65 15.30
CA GLN A 427 -17.47 -4.03 16.59
C GLN A 427 -15.98 -3.70 16.74
N TRP A 428 -15.27 -3.42 15.65
CA TRP A 428 -13.85 -3.06 15.63
C TRP A 428 -13.61 -1.55 15.47
N GLY A 429 -14.69 -0.73 15.46
CA GLY A 429 -14.61 0.72 15.32
C GLY A 429 -14.46 1.22 13.87
N ASN A 430 -14.60 0.34 12.87
CA ASN A 430 -14.58 0.73 11.47
C ASN A 430 -15.96 1.25 11.03
N ILE A 431 -16.00 2.22 10.11
CA ILE A 431 -17.24 2.75 9.55
C ILE A 431 -17.95 1.66 8.76
N GLU A 432 -19.22 1.40 9.08
CA GLU A 432 -20.10 0.55 8.28
C GLU A 432 -20.49 1.30 7.00
N ALA A 433 -20.09 0.75 5.86
CA ALA A 433 -20.43 1.27 4.55
C ALA A 433 -20.90 0.13 3.63
N ASP A 434 -21.77 0.43 2.68
CA ASP A 434 -22.19 -0.52 1.67
C ASP A 434 -21.01 -0.94 0.80
N ALA A 435 -20.80 -2.23 0.65
CA ALA A 435 -19.60 -2.79 0.00
C ALA A 435 -19.48 -2.46 -1.49
N LYS A 436 -20.60 -2.09 -2.17
CA LYS A 436 -20.61 -1.79 -3.60
C LYS A 436 -20.61 -0.29 -3.91
N THR A 437 -21.11 0.49 -2.98
CA THR A 437 -21.33 1.93 -3.22
C THR A 437 -20.53 2.82 -2.28
N GLY A 438 -19.97 2.27 -1.21
CA GLY A 438 -19.31 3.04 -0.15
C GLY A 438 -20.25 3.92 0.67
N LYS A 439 -21.59 3.90 0.44
CA LYS A 439 -22.55 4.71 1.22
C LYS A 439 -22.53 4.32 2.69
N THR A 440 -22.45 5.32 3.56
CA THR A 440 -22.56 5.14 5.02
C THR A 440 -24.02 5.31 5.49
N THR A 441 -24.24 5.16 6.79
CA THR A 441 -25.55 5.46 7.42
C THR A 441 -25.87 6.95 7.50
N LYS A 442 -24.85 7.84 7.34
CA LYS A 442 -25.05 9.30 7.34
C LYS A 442 -25.28 9.78 5.90
N ALA A 443 -26.39 10.49 5.69
CA ALA A 443 -26.73 11.03 4.38
C ALA A 443 -25.64 11.98 3.85
N GLY A 444 -25.33 11.90 2.55
CA GLY A 444 -24.27 12.71 1.93
C GLY A 444 -22.85 12.28 2.28
N VAL A 445 -22.66 11.14 2.97
CA VAL A 445 -21.34 10.65 3.40
C VAL A 445 -21.05 9.25 2.89
N TRP A 446 -19.89 9.07 2.27
CA TRP A 446 -19.32 7.80 1.82
C TRP A 446 -18.02 7.48 2.54
N ALA A 447 -17.65 6.23 2.60
CA ALA A 447 -16.38 5.79 3.18
C ALA A 447 -15.76 4.63 2.40
N GLY A 448 -14.44 4.51 2.43
CA GLY A 448 -13.71 3.41 1.78
C GLY A 448 -12.26 3.30 2.21
N GLY A 449 -11.65 2.15 1.89
CA GLY A 449 -10.29 1.80 2.31
C GLY A 449 -10.24 1.25 3.74
N ASP A 450 -9.09 1.41 4.41
CA ASP A 450 -8.86 0.78 5.72
C ASP A 450 -9.82 1.26 6.80
N ILE A 451 -10.40 2.45 6.69
CA ILE A 451 -11.40 2.94 7.65
C ILE A 451 -12.66 2.07 7.68
N THR A 452 -12.93 1.33 6.62
CA THR A 452 -14.07 0.41 6.53
C THR A 452 -13.67 -1.05 6.69
N LEU A 453 -12.51 -1.48 6.14
CA LEU A 453 -12.04 -2.87 6.17
C LEU A 453 -11.09 -3.20 7.31
N GLY A 454 -10.52 -2.19 7.98
CA GLY A 454 -9.47 -2.34 8.97
C GLY A 454 -8.08 -2.45 8.36
N GLN A 455 -7.89 -3.33 7.38
CA GLN A 455 -6.66 -3.47 6.61
C GLN A 455 -6.99 -3.80 5.16
N ALA A 456 -6.54 -2.96 4.24
CA ALA A 456 -6.65 -3.17 2.81
C ALA A 456 -5.27 -3.05 2.14
N THR A 457 -5.16 -3.54 0.92
CA THR A 457 -4.04 -3.20 0.04
C THR A 457 -4.30 -1.85 -0.64
N VAL A 458 -3.24 -1.21 -1.15
CA VAL A 458 -3.37 0.04 -1.92
C VAL A 458 -4.44 -0.08 -3.00
N ILE A 459 -4.37 -1.14 -3.82
CA ILE A 459 -5.28 -1.33 -4.95
C ILE A 459 -6.73 -1.66 -4.51
N LEU A 460 -6.93 -2.36 -3.40
CA LEU A 460 -8.28 -2.59 -2.85
C LEU A 460 -8.91 -1.28 -2.36
N ALA A 461 -8.12 -0.45 -1.67
CA ALA A 461 -8.58 0.86 -1.25
C ALA A 461 -8.93 1.76 -2.45
N MET A 462 -8.17 1.67 -3.55
CA MET A 462 -8.47 2.36 -4.81
C MET A 462 -9.75 1.85 -5.45
N GLY A 463 -9.98 0.53 -5.49
CA GLY A 463 -11.22 -0.07 -6.01
C GLY A 463 -12.44 0.44 -5.26
N MET A 464 -12.39 0.43 -3.92
CA MET A 464 -13.47 1.01 -3.09
C MET A 464 -13.66 2.51 -3.33
N GLY A 465 -12.58 3.25 -3.53
CA GLY A 465 -12.64 4.67 -3.89
C GLY A 465 -13.36 4.89 -5.20
N ARG A 466 -13.10 4.06 -6.22
CA ARG A 466 -13.79 4.12 -7.52
C ARG A 466 -15.28 3.84 -7.42
N ASP A 467 -15.65 2.81 -6.68
CA ASP A 467 -17.06 2.47 -6.44
C ASP A 467 -17.78 3.61 -5.72
N ALA A 468 -17.14 4.20 -4.71
CA ALA A 468 -17.65 5.36 -4.01
C ALA A 468 -17.78 6.59 -4.94
N ALA A 469 -16.78 6.88 -5.78
CA ALA A 469 -16.84 7.98 -6.73
C ALA A 469 -17.99 7.84 -7.74
N ASN A 470 -18.24 6.63 -8.24
CA ASN A 470 -19.36 6.36 -9.12
C ASN A 470 -20.72 6.55 -8.41
N SER A 471 -20.80 6.12 -7.14
CA SER A 471 -22.01 6.29 -6.31
C SER A 471 -22.26 7.75 -5.94
N ILE A 472 -21.21 8.53 -5.64
CA ILE A 472 -21.30 9.97 -5.38
C ILE A 472 -21.77 10.70 -6.63
N ASP A 473 -21.19 10.45 -7.81
CA ASP A 473 -21.57 11.06 -9.08
C ASP A 473 -23.05 10.78 -9.42
N ALA A 474 -23.52 9.55 -9.22
CA ALA A 474 -24.93 9.20 -9.42
C ALA A 474 -25.85 9.97 -8.46
N TYR A 475 -25.50 10.06 -7.18
CA TYR A 475 -26.24 10.81 -6.19
C TYR A 475 -26.35 12.31 -6.54
N LEU A 476 -25.25 12.93 -6.92
CA LEU A 476 -25.22 14.35 -7.28
C LEU A 476 -26.05 14.68 -8.52
N LYS A 477 -26.14 13.76 -9.50
CA LYS A 477 -26.99 13.89 -10.69
C LYS A 477 -28.48 13.70 -10.40
N GLU A 478 -28.84 12.87 -9.40
CA GLU A 478 -30.23 12.70 -8.99
C GLU A 478 -30.75 13.97 -8.31
N GLU A 479 -29.94 14.66 -7.51
CA GLU A 479 -30.30 15.94 -6.88
C GLU A 479 -30.50 17.10 -7.88
N GLU A 480 -29.89 17.06 -9.05
CA GLU A 480 -30.13 18.06 -10.11
C GLU A 480 -31.51 17.93 -10.76
N ASN A 481 -32.17 16.77 -10.64
CA ASN A 481 -33.45 16.47 -11.26
C ASN A 481 -34.64 16.63 -10.30
N LEU A 482 -34.40 17.05 -9.05
CA LEU A 482 -35.40 17.36 -8.03
C LEU A 482 -35.53 18.87 -7.78
#